data_e6b8939729340e45c66b82e30a0f0da2
#
_entry.id   e6b8939729340e45c66b82e30a0f0da2
#
_cell.length_a   1.000
_cell.length_b   1.000
_cell.length_c   1.000
_cell.angle_alpha   90.00
_cell.angle_beta   90.00
_cell.angle_gamma   90.00
#
_symmetry.space_group_name_H-M   'P 1'
#
loop_
_entity.id
_entity.type
_entity.pdbx_description
1 polymer ?
#
loop_
_entity_poly.entity_id
_entity_poly.type
_entity_poly.pdbx_seq_one_letter_code
_entity_poly.pdbx_strand_id
1 'polypeptide(L)'
;MSPFYISQQVLLNIVKKEYISFNMNNENITSPCISVCKSNPVTDYCYGCGRTAEDKKLWKNPNTSDEWKKSNLELTRNRLNGWQQEAWDESYAHKKNTGISLIKKKFLEQNK
;
A
#
# COMPACT_ATOMS: atom_id res chain seq x y z
N MET A 1 9.33 -26.11 -25.09
CA MET A 1 9.28 -25.82 -24.49
C MET A 1 9.24 -25.54 -24.00
N SER A 2 9.21 -25.37 -24.14
CA SER A 2 9.31 -24.86 -23.43
C SER A 2 8.81 -24.82 -22.79
N PRO A 3 8.44 -25.18 -22.56
CA PRO A 3 8.09 -24.82 -21.61
C PRO A 3 8.38 -24.42 -20.73
N PHE A 4 8.77 -24.15 -20.79
CA PHE A 4 9.21 -23.56 -19.92
C PHE A 4 9.35 -22.69 -20.15
N TYR A 5 9.35 -22.67 -21.17
CA TYR A 5 9.59 -21.73 -21.26
C TYR A 5 8.85 -20.89 -20.91
N ILE A 6 8.24 -21.01 -21.41
CA ILE A 6 7.46 -20.20 -20.78
C ILE A 6 7.67 -20.17 -19.40
N SER A 7 7.69 -21.21 -18.83
CA SER A 7 7.95 -21.26 -17.50
C SER A 7 9.26 -20.63 -17.20
N GLN A 8 10.10 -20.61 -18.18
CA GLN A 8 11.30 -19.96 -17.98
C GLN A 8 11.13 -18.52 -17.86
N GLN A 9 10.23 -18.00 -18.59
CA GLN A 9 9.95 -16.63 -18.54
C GLN A 9 9.35 -16.27 -17.22
N VAL A 10 8.49 -17.08 -16.76
CA VAL A 10 7.89 -16.87 -15.49
C VAL A 10 8.93 -16.94 -14.41
N LEU A 11 9.79 -17.90 -14.49
CA LEU A 11 10.83 -18.02 -13.53
C LEU A 11 11.71 -16.83 -13.54
N LEU A 12 11.99 -16.33 -14.70
CA LEU A 12 12.81 -15.19 -14.82
C LEU A 12 12.18 -14.01 -14.16
N ASN A 13 10.91 -13.84 -14.34
CA ASN A 13 10.21 -12.76 -13.71
C ASN A 13 10.20 -12.90 -12.22
N ILE A 14 10.06 -14.10 -11.76
CA ILE A 14 10.05 -14.33 -10.35
C ILE A 14 11.40 -14.05 -9.77
N VAL A 15 12.41 -14.47 -10.44
CA VAL A 15 13.75 -14.25 -9.98
C VAL A 15 14.04 -12.77 -9.93
N LYS A 16 13.60 -12.06 -10.92
CA LYS A 16 13.79 -10.65 -10.92
C LYS A 16 13.11 -10.00 -9.78
N LYS A 17 11.94 -10.44 -9.48
CA LYS A 17 11.24 -9.91 -8.37
C LYS A 17 11.98 -10.14 -7.10
N GLU A 18 12.46 -11.32 -6.91
CA GLU A 18 13.18 -11.62 -5.72
C GLU A 18 14.43 -10.79 -5.62
N TYR A 19 15.10 -10.68 -6.73
CA TYR A 19 16.31 -9.93 -6.75
C TYR A 19 16.05 -8.49 -6.40
N ILE A 20 15.02 -7.95 -6.96
CA ILE A 20 14.65 -6.61 -6.67
C ILE A 20 14.22 -6.45 -5.26
N SER A 21 13.52 -7.41 -4.73
CA SER A 21 13.09 -7.28 -3.38
C SER A 21 14.27 -7.24 -2.45
N PHE A 22 15.34 -7.85 -2.86
CA PHE A 22 16.52 -7.78 -2.08
C PHE A 22 16.96 -6.32 -1.97
N ASN A 23 16.87 -5.61 -3.05
CA ASN A 23 17.22 -4.22 -3.04
C ASN A 23 16.24 -3.39 -2.28
N MET A 24 15.05 -3.89 -2.15
CA MET A 24 14.04 -3.14 -1.47
C MET A 24 14.24 -3.06 0.01
N ASN A 25 15.24 -3.72 0.50
CA ASN A 25 15.56 -3.60 1.90
C ASN A 25 15.80 -2.16 2.27
N ASN A 26 16.19 -1.36 1.29
CA ASN A 26 16.48 0.02 1.57
C ASN A 26 15.37 0.95 1.17
N GLU A 27 14.28 0.39 0.72
CA GLU A 27 13.19 1.23 0.28
C GLU A 27 12.17 1.41 1.37
N ASN A 28 11.60 2.57 1.40
CA ASN A 28 10.53 2.83 2.34
C ASN A 28 9.26 2.21 1.86
N ILE A 29 8.53 1.58 2.77
CA ILE A 29 7.22 1.06 2.46
C ILE A 29 6.26 2.23 2.35
N THR A 30 5.56 2.34 1.25
CA THR A 30 4.62 3.44 1.05
C THR A 30 3.50 3.38 2.08
N SER A 31 3.23 4.52 2.69
CA SER A 31 2.18 4.63 3.69
C SER A 31 0.81 4.36 3.06
N PRO A 32 -0.09 3.65 3.75
CA PRO A 32 -1.41 3.36 3.20
C PRO A 32 -2.37 4.54 3.20
N CYS A 33 -1.97 5.70 3.68
CA CYS A 33 -2.85 6.85 3.69
C CYS A 33 -3.16 7.30 2.26
N ILE A 34 -4.43 7.42 1.92
CA ILE A 34 -4.85 7.86 0.59
C ILE A 34 -5.49 9.22 0.64
N SER A 35 -5.11 10.01 1.63
CA SER A 35 -5.60 11.39 1.80
C SER A 35 -7.02 11.49 2.32
N VAL A 36 -7.56 10.39 2.81
CA VAL A 36 -8.80 10.40 3.56
C VAL A 36 -8.39 10.01 4.97
N CYS A 37 -8.39 10.96 5.86
CA CYS A 37 -7.85 10.72 7.18
C CYS A 37 -8.93 10.99 8.24
N LYS A 38 -9.91 10.14 8.24
CA LYS A 38 -11.03 10.29 9.15
C LYS A 38 -11.41 8.93 9.72
N SER A 39 -11.49 8.85 11.02
CA SER A 39 -11.76 7.60 11.70
C SER A 39 -13.24 7.37 11.91
N ASN A 40 -13.64 6.12 11.77
CA ASN A 40 -14.99 5.69 12.10
C ASN A 40 -15.09 5.70 13.63
N PRO A 41 -16.05 6.43 14.19
CA PRO A 41 -16.12 6.54 15.66
C PRO A 41 -16.51 5.22 16.35
N VAL A 42 -17.06 4.28 15.61
CA VAL A 42 -17.43 3.00 16.19
C VAL A 42 -16.28 2.01 16.17
N THR A 43 -15.57 1.92 15.05
CA THR A 43 -14.53 0.93 14.90
C THR A 43 -13.13 1.48 15.10
N ASP A 44 -12.98 2.79 15.06
CA ASP A 44 -11.70 3.47 15.12
C ASP A 44 -10.84 3.22 13.87
N TYR A 45 -11.40 2.58 12.87
CA TYR A 45 -10.67 2.36 11.62
C TYR A 45 -10.83 3.58 10.73
N CYS A 46 -9.73 3.97 10.10
CA CYS A 46 -9.77 5.08 9.15
C CYS A 46 -10.60 4.69 7.95
N TYR A 47 -11.50 5.57 7.54
CA TYR A 47 -12.37 5.30 6.39
C TYR A 47 -11.60 5.06 5.11
N GLY A 48 -10.44 5.72 4.96
CA GLY A 48 -9.67 5.60 3.74
C GLY A 48 -8.72 4.41 3.72
N CYS A 49 -8.07 4.12 4.83
CA CYS A 49 -7.01 3.13 4.83
C CYS A 49 -7.14 2.02 5.87
N GLY A 50 -8.16 2.09 6.71
CA GLY A 50 -8.39 1.03 7.68
C GLY A 50 -7.46 0.99 8.88
N ARG A 51 -6.63 2.00 9.05
CA ARG A 51 -5.71 2.03 10.20
C ARG A 51 -6.39 2.58 11.42
N THR A 52 -6.00 2.07 12.59
CA THR A 52 -6.41 2.68 13.86
C THR A 52 -5.45 3.81 14.17
N ALA A 53 -5.76 4.58 15.21
CA ALA A 53 -4.87 5.64 15.64
C ALA A 53 -3.52 5.08 16.05
N GLU A 54 -3.55 3.93 16.69
CA GLU A 54 -2.32 3.27 17.12
C GLU A 54 -1.49 2.84 15.92
N ASP A 55 -2.14 2.30 14.89
CA ASP A 55 -1.45 1.92 13.67
C ASP A 55 -0.77 3.11 13.05
N LYS A 56 -1.44 4.24 13.04
CA LYS A 56 -0.88 5.45 12.44
C LYS A 56 0.36 5.91 13.17
N LYS A 57 0.35 5.78 14.49
CA LYS A 57 1.52 6.14 15.27
C LYS A 57 2.69 5.25 14.95
N LEU A 58 2.43 3.95 14.85
CA LEU A 58 3.50 3.00 14.55
C LEU A 58 4.07 3.22 13.16
N TRP A 59 3.23 3.62 12.22
CA TRP A 59 3.72 3.92 10.88
C TRP A 59 4.67 5.12 10.86
N LYS A 60 4.50 6.03 11.79
CA LYS A 60 5.35 7.21 11.86
C LYS A 60 6.60 6.99 12.68
N ASN A 61 6.64 5.93 13.46
CA ASN A 61 7.78 5.66 14.32
C ASN A 61 8.95 5.14 13.48
N PRO A 62 10.10 5.79 13.55
CA PRO A 62 11.24 5.35 12.71
C PRO A 62 11.79 3.99 13.11
N ASN A 63 11.44 3.51 14.29
CA ASN A 63 11.90 2.20 14.72
C ASN A 63 10.99 1.06 14.33
N THR A 64 9.86 1.35 13.70
CA THR A 64 8.94 0.31 13.27
C THR A 64 9.54 -0.43 12.08
N SER A 65 9.53 -1.75 12.15
CA SER A 65 10.16 -2.56 11.11
C SER A 65 9.34 -2.59 9.83
N ASP A 66 10.02 -2.87 8.73
CA ASP A 66 9.33 -3.00 7.45
C ASP A 66 8.41 -4.21 7.45
N GLU A 67 8.80 -5.24 8.16
CA GLU A 67 7.97 -6.44 8.26
C GLU A 67 6.64 -6.11 8.92
N TRP A 68 6.70 -5.32 9.99
CA TRP A 68 5.46 -4.91 10.63
C TRP A 68 4.59 -4.12 9.67
N LYS A 69 5.21 -3.23 8.90
CA LYS A 69 4.46 -2.40 7.97
C LYS A 69 3.79 -3.25 6.89
N LYS A 70 4.49 -4.23 6.38
CA LYS A 70 3.92 -5.11 5.36
C LYS A 70 2.74 -5.90 5.92
N SER A 71 2.90 -6.43 7.11
CA SER A 71 1.81 -7.16 7.76
C SER A 71 0.62 -6.25 8.02
N ASN A 72 0.91 -5.03 8.44
CA ASN A 72 -0.14 -4.09 8.75
C ASN A 72 -0.91 -3.68 7.49
N LEU A 73 -0.22 -3.59 6.36
CA LEU A 73 -0.90 -3.28 5.11
C LEU A 73 -1.96 -4.32 4.78
N GLU A 74 -1.63 -5.57 4.96
CA GLU A 74 -2.59 -6.64 4.71
C GLU A 74 -3.76 -6.55 5.68
N LEU A 75 -3.43 -6.35 6.94
CA LEU A 75 -4.45 -6.28 7.96
C LEU A 75 -5.41 -5.11 7.72
N THR A 76 -4.87 -3.94 7.45
CA THR A 76 -5.71 -2.78 7.28
C THR A 76 -6.54 -2.87 6.01
N ARG A 77 -5.99 -3.46 4.97
CA ARG A 77 -6.75 -3.66 3.75
C ARG A 77 -7.94 -4.57 4.00
N ASN A 78 -7.74 -5.61 4.81
CA ASN A 78 -8.82 -6.53 5.11
C ASN A 78 -9.90 -5.92 5.99
N ARG A 79 -9.63 -4.81 6.61
CA ARG A 79 -10.64 -4.09 7.39
C ARG A 79 -11.56 -3.28 6.51
N LEU A 80 -11.16 -3.05 5.26
CA LEU A 80 -11.98 -2.30 4.31
C LEU A 80 -12.89 -3.28 3.57
N ASN A 81 -14.07 -2.83 3.25
CA ASN A 81 -15.06 -3.68 2.60
C ASN A 81 -15.54 -3.10 1.29
N GLY A 82 -15.84 -3.98 0.35
CA GLY A 82 -16.51 -3.60 -0.87
C GLY A 82 -15.84 -2.45 -1.60
N TRP A 83 -16.60 -1.40 -1.86
CA TRP A 83 -16.08 -0.28 -2.63
C TRP A 83 -14.92 0.43 -1.93
N GLN A 84 -14.89 0.39 -0.62
CA GLN A 84 -13.79 1.02 0.11
C GLN A 84 -12.47 0.31 -0.17
N GLN A 85 -12.50 -1.00 -0.21
CA GLN A 85 -11.31 -1.77 -0.47
C GLN A 85 -10.83 -1.54 -1.90
N GLU A 86 -11.76 -1.51 -2.84
CA GLU A 86 -11.43 -1.26 -4.23
C GLU A 86 -10.85 0.13 -4.43
N ALA A 87 -11.46 1.11 -3.79
CA ALA A 87 -10.99 2.48 -3.89
C ALA A 87 -9.59 2.61 -3.31
N TRP A 88 -9.36 1.94 -2.20
CA TRP A 88 -8.05 1.99 -1.58
C TRP A 88 -7.01 1.32 -2.48
N ASP A 89 -7.34 0.16 -3.04
CA ASP A 89 -6.41 -0.56 -3.91
C ASP A 89 -5.96 0.32 -5.06
N GLU A 90 -6.90 0.97 -5.68
CA GLU A 90 -6.61 1.81 -6.82
C GLU A 90 -5.77 3.02 -6.42
N SER A 91 -6.16 3.67 -5.35
CA SER A 91 -5.47 4.87 -4.91
C SER A 91 -4.07 4.56 -4.39
N TYR A 92 -3.92 3.44 -3.70
CA TYR A 92 -2.64 3.06 -3.17
C TYR A 92 -1.67 2.70 -4.29
N ALA A 93 -2.17 2.01 -5.32
CA ALA A 93 -1.34 1.68 -6.48
C ALA A 93 -0.85 2.96 -7.15
N HIS A 94 -1.73 3.92 -7.28
CA HIS A 94 -1.37 5.20 -7.86
C HIS A 94 -0.32 5.90 -7.00
N LYS A 95 -0.51 5.87 -5.70
CA LYS A 95 0.43 6.50 -4.79
C LYS A 95 1.82 5.86 -4.84
N LYS A 96 1.87 4.54 -4.97
CA LYS A 96 3.15 3.86 -5.07
C LYS A 96 3.89 4.26 -6.34
N ASN A 97 3.15 4.55 -7.39
CA ASN A 97 3.77 4.91 -8.67
C ASN A 97 4.10 6.37 -8.79
N THR A 98 3.34 7.23 -8.16
CA THR A 98 3.48 8.67 -8.38
C THR A 98 3.84 9.46 -7.14
N GLY A 99 3.71 8.86 -5.98
CA GLY A 99 3.98 9.56 -4.73
C GLY A 99 2.76 10.21 -4.11
N ILE A 100 1.67 10.33 -4.83
CA ILE A 100 0.46 10.92 -4.26
C ILE A 100 -0.75 10.04 -4.59
N SER A 101 -1.76 10.12 -3.73
CA SER A 101 -2.98 9.34 -3.93
C SER A 101 -3.83 9.97 -5.02
N LEU A 102 -4.79 9.20 -5.52
CA LEU A 102 -5.71 9.73 -6.52
C LEU A 102 -6.53 10.89 -5.99
N ILE A 103 -6.90 10.82 -4.74
CA ILE A 103 -7.68 11.89 -4.14
C ILE A 103 -6.88 13.18 -4.10
N LYS A 104 -5.62 13.08 -3.71
CA LYS A 104 -4.79 14.26 -3.68
C LYS A 104 -4.55 14.79 -5.07
N LYS A 105 -4.40 13.90 -6.05
CA LYS A 105 -4.23 14.32 -7.43
C LYS A 105 -5.41 15.15 -7.90
N LYS A 106 -6.61 14.66 -7.62
CA LYS A 106 -7.82 15.38 -8.03
C LYS A 106 -7.92 16.73 -7.35
N PHE A 107 -7.56 16.74 -6.06
CA PHE A 107 -7.59 17.98 -5.32
C PHE A 107 -6.64 19.00 -5.93
N LEU A 108 -5.43 18.59 -6.27
CA LEU A 108 -4.47 19.49 -6.87
C LEU A 108 -4.93 19.99 -8.22
N GLU A 109 -5.57 19.14 -9.00
CA GLU A 109 -6.05 19.54 -10.31
C GLU A 109 -7.18 20.55 -10.21
N GLN A 110 -8.01 20.42 -9.20
CA GLN A 110 -9.11 21.35 -9.01
C GLN A 110 -8.65 22.72 -8.55
N ASN A 111 -7.47 22.77 -7.97
CA ASN A 111 -6.98 24.03 -7.43
C ASN A 111 -5.92 24.69 -8.29
N LYS A 112 -5.85 24.33 -9.52
CA LYS A 112 -4.92 24.97 -10.44
C LYS A 112 -5.46 26.27 -10.97
#